data_41a70c7518147148d91fc63ba51af9f1
#
_entry.id   41a70c7518147148d91fc63ba51af9f1
#
_cell.length_a   1.000
_cell.length_b   1.000
_cell.length_c   1.000
_cell.angle_alpha   90.00
_cell.angle_beta   90.00
_cell.angle_gamma   90.00
#
_symmetry.space_group_name_H-M   'P 1'
#
loop_
_entity.id
_entity.type
_entity.pdbx_description
1 polymer ?
#
loop_
_entity_poly.entity_id
_entity_poly.type
_entity_poly.pdbx_seq_one_letter_code
_entity_poly.pdbx_strand_id
1 'polypeptide(L)'
;MNFFFKLTKLFYSLIIIFFITFFLSLVLDYFFGKKILELTDNYWKKTEFYGRILRIDHPVYHHGLKENVVLKNSKGFDGLFTFCTDNHGFKNECNQIIDKDFEIGFMGDSFTEGASVKYEDSFVGLYKKASNKDVANLGVVSYSPKIYLSKINYLLSQGYTFKHIVVFIDISDLYDDSFYYSLNTNLEVGENSRRGEKLKLRRILRNNFPFTNFYMFVLKKLNTKSEEQKIKSLTPSFHDEAMKKAIWTYTDPKNINGYYGSIEDNQKSMIQIIEKLYFLLKENNIEMSLAVYPWPQQIENDIVNSKHVEMWSKFCEGRCKHFFNFFPYFFDSKEKYGYLETYKKYYWWDDIHFNKDGNKVIANELVKVLK
;
A
#
# COMPACT_ATOMS: atom_id res chain seq x y z
N MET A 1 -51.23 20.02 -7.56
CA MET A 1 -50.51 21.31 -7.70
C MET A 1 -49.83 21.78 -6.41
N ASN A 2 -50.45 21.71 -5.23
CA ASN A 2 -49.86 22.17 -3.94
C ASN A 2 -48.61 21.37 -3.46
N PHE A 3 -48.50 20.08 -3.79
CA PHE A 3 -47.36 19.25 -3.34
C PHE A 3 -46.07 19.60 -4.12
N PHE A 4 -46.16 19.76 -5.43
CA PHE A 4 -45.01 20.18 -6.25
C PHE A 4 -44.50 21.58 -5.87
N PHE A 5 -45.37 22.49 -5.53
CA PHE A 5 -44.99 23.84 -5.11
C PHE A 5 -44.30 23.87 -3.75
N LYS A 6 -44.68 22.99 -2.83
CA LYS A 6 -43.99 22.80 -1.53
C LYS A 6 -42.59 22.16 -1.71
N LEU A 7 -42.48 21.19 -2.62
CA LEU A 7 -41.21 20.51 -2.90
C LEU A 7 -40.19 21.46 -3.54
N THR A 8 -40.65 22.30 -4.50
CA THR A 8 -39.78 23.31 -5.14
C THR A 8 -39.34 24.38 -4.15
N LYS A 9 -40.23 24.87 -3.25
CA LYS A 9 -39.83 25.80 -2.16
C LYS A 9 -38.82 25.20 -1.23
N LEU A 10 -38.99 23.96 -0.80
CA LEU A 10 -38.05 23.26 0.04
C LEU A 10 -36.67 23.13 -0.62
N PHE A 11 -36.64 22.76 -1.91
CA PHE A 11 -35.43 22.66 -2.70
C PHE A 11 -34.67 24.00 -2.81
N TYR A 12 -35.36 25.08 -3.11
CA TYR A 12 -34.76 26.43 -3.13
C TYR A 12 -34.26 26.87 -1.77
N SER A 13 -35.00 26.56 -0.70
CA SER A 13 -34.56 26.88 0.66
C SER A 13 -33.26 26.11 1.04
N LEU A 14 -33.15 24.85 0.65
CA LEU A 14 -31.94 24.04 0.88
C LEU A 14 -30.73 24.58 0.11
N ILE A 15 -30.94 25.01 -1.14
CA ILE A 15 -29.90 25.67 -1.95
C ILE A 15 -29.44 26.97 -1.29
N ILE A 16 -30.36 27.82 -0.86
CA ILE A 16 -30.03 29.07 -0.19
C ILE A 16 -29.25 28.83 1.10
N ILE A 17 -29.71 27.89 1.94
CA ILE A 17 -29.03 27.50 3.16
C ILE A 17 -27.62 27.01 2.86
N PHE A 18 -27.45 26.17 1.84
CA PHE A 18 -26.12 25.70 1.40
C PHE A 18 -25.20 26.86 1.02
N PHE A 19 -25.67 27.82 0.22
CA PHE A 19 -24.84 28.97 -0.16
C PHE A 19 -24.52 29.88 1.00
N ILE A 20 -25.49 30.13 1.92
CA ILE A 20 -25.22 30.93 3.13
C ILE A 20 -24.20 30.25 4.02
N THR A 21 -24.33 28.96 4.30
CA THR A 21 -23.39 28.21 5.13
C THR A 21 -22.00 28.10 4.49
N PHE A 22 -21.95 27.93 3.18
CA PHE A 22 -20.71 27.92 2.42
C PHE A 22 -20.00 29.30 2.48
N PHE A 23 -20.73 30.39 2.24
CA PHE A 23 -20.19 31.73 2.35
C PHE A 23 -19.71 32.05 3.76
N LEU A 24 -20.50 31.67 4.78
CA LEU A 24 -20.11 31.83 6.16
C LEU A 24 -18.82 31.06 6.49
N SER A 25 -18.65 29.86 5.93
CA SER A 25 -17.41 29.07 6.11
C SER A 25 -16.19 29.77 5.51
N LEU A 26 -16.33 30.41 4.34
CA LEU A 26 -15.27 31.22 3.74
C LEU A 26 -14.89 32.45 4.58
N VAL A 27 -15.89 33.12 5.17
CA VAL A 27 -15.66 34.24 6.08
C VAL A 27 -14.93 33.78 7.33
N LEU A 28 -15.31 32.63 7.90
CA LEU A 28 -14.63 32.03 9.05
C LEU A 28 -13.20 31.60 8.70
N ASP A 29 -12.97 31.06 7.51
CA ASP A 29 -11.62 30.75 7.04
C ASP A 29 -10.74 32.01 6.92
N TYR A 30 -11.30 33.09 6.41
CA TYR A 30 -10.58 34.36 6.29
C TYR A 30 -10.12 34.93 7.66
N PHE A 31 -11.01 34.94 8.66
CA PHE A 31 -10.71 35.51 9.97
C PHE A 31 -10.00 34.54 10.93
N PHE A 32 -10.31 33.28 10.89
CA PHE A 32 -9.88 32.28 11.89
C PHE A 32 -9.14 31.08 11.31
N GLY A 33 -9.04 30.96 9.99
CA GLY A 33 -8.51 29.77 9.33
C GLY A 33 -7.11 29.39 9.79
N LYS A 34 -6.23 30.39 9.98
CA LYS A 34 -4.86 30.15 10.46
C LYS A 34 -4.82 29.58 11.87
N LYS A 35 -5.66 30.12 12.77
CA LYS A 35 -5.74 29.65 14.17
C LYS A 35 -6.36 28.26 14.27
N ILE A 36 -7.33 27.97 13.42
CA ILE A 36 -7.95 26.64 13.34
C ILE A 36 -6.96 25.62 12.76
N LEU A 37 -6.17 25.99 11.76
CA LEU A 37 -5.11 25.14 11.23
C LEU A 37 -4.11 24.77 12.32
N GLU A 38 -3.67 25.72 13.15
CA GLU A 38 -2.77 25.48 14.28
C GLU A 38 -3.39 24.53 15.32
N LEU A 39 -4.67 24.70 15.65
CA LEU A 39 -5.40 23.85 16.60
C LEU A 39 -5.70 22.45 16.04
N THR A 40 -6.07 22.37 14.77
CA THR A 40 -6.43 21.12 14.12
C THR A 40 -5.20 20.39 13.57
N ASP A 41 -4.09 21.06 13.31
CA ASP A 41 -2.85 20.39 12.86
C ASP A 41 -2.35 19.37 13.90
N ASN A 42 -2.52 19.64 15.19
CA ASN A 42 -2.27 18.69 16.26
C ASN A 42 -3.31 17.54 16.31
N TYR A 43 -4.58 17.83 15.98
CA TYR A 43 -5.63 16.81 15.92
C TYR A 43 -5.48 15.94 14.65
N TRP A 44 -5.24 16.59 13.50
CA TRP A 44 -5.02 15.89 12.22
C TRP A 44 -3.69 15.16 12.18
N LYS A 45 -2.64 15.69 12.82
CA LYS A 45 -1.40 14.96 13.09
C LYS A 45 -1.65 13.72 13.95
N LYS A 46 -2.65 13.74 14.82
CA LYS A 46 -3.05 12.57 15.61
C LYS A 46 -3.94 11.56 14.84
N THR A 47 -4.69 11.94 13.83
CA THR A 47 -5.70 11.10 13.14
C THR A 47 -5.32 10.67 11.71
N GLU A 48 -4.45 11.37 10.98
CA GLU A 48 -3.73 10.88 9.78
C GLU A 48 -2.51 10.01 10.15
N PHE A 49 -2.59 9.34 11.14
CA PHE A 49 -1.83 9.11 12.29
C PHE A 49 -0.53 8.34 12.14
N TYR A 50 -0.40 7.37 11.29
CA TYR A 50 0.82 6.58 11.18
C TYR A 50 1.72 7.05 10.03
N GLY A 51 1.14 7.63 8.99
CA GLY A 51 1.88 8.06 7.82
C GLY A 51 2.98 9.08 8.13
N ARG A 52 2.65 10.18 8.80
CA ARG A 52 3.60 11.31 8.98
C ARG A 52 4.61 11.14 10.12
N ILE A 53 4.30 10.31 11.12
CA ILE A 53 5.23 10.04 12.22
C ILE A 53 6.30 9.07 11.76
N LEU A 54 5.91 8.05 11.00
CA LEU A 54 6.76 6.97 10.54
C LEU A 54 7.39 7.23 9.18
N ARG A 55 6.68 7.95 8.28
CA ARG A 55 7.09 8.14 6.88
C ARG A 55 7.66 9.52 6.64
N ILE A 56 8.64 9.54 5.74
CA ILE A 56 9.25 10.75 5.22
C ILE A 56 9.15 10.76 3.70
N ASP A 57 9.00 11.95 3.11
CA ASP A 57 9.20 12.12 1.69
C ASP A 57 10.68 11.90 1.37
N HIS A 58 10.96 11.21 0.28
CA HIS A 58 12.32 10.96 -0.18
C HIS A 58 12.52 11.50 -1.61
N PRO A 59 13.57 12.30 -1.86
CA PRO A 59 13.73 12.99 -3.15
C PRO A 59 13.96 12.04 -4.34
N VAL A 60 14.50 10.83 -4.10
CA VAL A 60 14.80 9.87 -5.17
C VAL A 60 13.68 8.84 -5.31
N TYR A 61 13.35 8.10 -4.26
CA TYR A 61 12.38 7.01 -4.32
C TYR A 61 11.02 7.32 -3.66
N HIS A 62 10.60 8.60 -3.71
CA HIS A 62 9.31 9.13 -3.32
C HIS A 62 9.07 9.19 -1.81
N HIS A 63 9.17 8.09 -1.08
CA HIS A 63 8.98 8.07 0.37
C HIS A 63 9.66 6.85 1.01
N GLY A 64 9.92 6.95 2.33
CA GLY A 64 10.50 5.89 3.14
C GLY A 64 9.99 5.94 4.58
N LEU A 65 10.54 5.10 5.44
CA LEU A 65 10.34 5.18 6.88
C LEU A 65 11.46 6.00 7.51
N LYS A 66 11.16 6.67 8.63
CA LYS A 66 12.16 7.38 9.43
C LYS A 66 13.08 6.38 10.12
N GLU A 67 14.33 6.75 10.26
CA GLU A 67 15.34 5.98 10.99
C GLU A 67 15.10 6.03 12.51
N ASN A 68 15.47 4.95 13.19
CA ASN A 68 15.49 4.86 14.65
C ASN A 68 14.16 5.20 15.34
N VAL A 69 13.04 4.83 14.71
CA VAL A 69 11.72 5.05 15.28
C VAL A 69 11.37 3.96 16.27
N VAL A 70 10.85 4.35 17.43
CA VAL A 70 10.17 3.46 18.39
C VAL A 70 8.81 4.07 18.68
N LEU A 71 7.80 3.63 17.96
CA LEU A 71 6.42 4.10 18.11
C LEU A 71 5.62 3.09 18.92
N LYS A 72 5.44 3.40 20.21
CA LYS A 72 4.59 2.61 21.12
C LYS A 72 3.12 2.81 20.80
N ASN A 73 2.32 1.79 21.10
CA ASN A 73 0.86 1.82 20.94
C ASN A 73 0.41 2.05 19.48
N SER A 74 1.18 1.56 18.53
CA SER A 74 0.72 1.45 17.14
C SER A 74 -0.51 0.55 17.08
N LYS A 75 -1.55 0.99 16.39
CA LYS A 75 -2.80 0.24 16.26
C LYS A 75 -2.68 -0.77 15.13
N GLY A 76 -2.67 -2.05 15.43
CA GLY A 76 -2.85 -3.15 14.48
C GLY A 76 -4.26 -3.75 14.57
N PHE A 77 -4.54 -4.72 13.74
CA PHE A 77 -5.82 -5.45 13.79
C PHE A 77 -5.93 -6.35 15.03
N ASP A 78 -4.81 -6.82 15.57
CA ASP A 78 -4.71 -7.70 16.74
C ASP A 78 -4.43 -6.90 18.05
N GLY A 79 -4.70 -5.60 18.05
CA GLY A 79 -4.46 -4.73 19.19
C GLY A 79 -3.28 -3.78 19.01
N LEU A 80 -2.76 -3.31 20.14
CA LEU A 80 -1.63 -2.36 20.13
C LEU A 80 -0.30 -3.08 20.08
N PHE A 81 0.63 -2.57 19.26
CA PHE A 81 2.00 -3.07 19.19
C PHE A 81 3.02 -1.92 19.12
N THR A 82 4.29 -2.22 19.27
CA THR A 82 5.36 -1.25 19.04
C THR A 82 5.88 -1.39 17.61
N PHE A 83 5.83 -0.32 16.85
CA PHE A 83 6.42 -0.25 15.51
C PHE A 83 7.83 0.32 15.63
N CYS A 84 8.81 -0.40 15.09
CA CYS A 84 10.20 0.03 15.15
C CYS A 84 10.85 0.03 13.77
N THR A 85 11.82 0.94 13.60
CA THR A 85 12.74 0.96 12.48
C THR A 85 14.19 0.99 13.01
N ASP A 86 15.11 0.45 12.22
CA ASP A 86 16.54 0.51 12.49
C ASP A 86 17.17 1.85 12.06
N ASN A 87 18.49 1.92 12.12
CA ASN A 87 19.28 3.11 11.72
C ASN A 87 19.28 3.40 10.21
N HIS A 88 18.65 2.56 9.39
CA HIS A 88 18.46 2.77 7.94
C HIS A 88 17.01 3.09 7.58
N GLY A 89 16.12 3.17 8.57
CA GLY A 89 14.69 3.34 8.32
C GLY A 89 14.02 2.09 7.76
N PHE A 90 14.59 0.91 7.94
CA PHE A 90 13.92 -0.35 7.61
C PHE A 90 13.14 -0.84 8.83
N LYS A 91 11.93 -1.37 8.61
CA LYS A 91 11.19 -1.97 9.72
C LYS A 91 11.96 -3.16 10.28
N ASN A 92 12.22 -3.13 11.57
CA ASN A 92 13.05 -4.12 12.25
C ASN A 92 12.61 -4.28 13.72
N GLU A 93 13.31 -5.12 14.47
CA GLU A 93 13.27 -5.11 15.93
C GLU A 93 13.69 -3.75 16.47
N CYS A 94 13.21 -3.41 17.66
CA CYS A 94 13.48 -2.09 18.24
C CYS A 94 14.96 -1.90 18.60
N ASN A 95 15.45 -0.67 18.39
CA ASN A 95 16.80 -0.24 18.76
C ASN A 95 17.92 -1.06 18.07
N GLN A 96 17.65 -1.55 16.86
CA GLN A 96 18.67 -2.22 16.07
C GLN A 96 19.56 -1.18 15.38
N ILE A 97 20.87 -1.37 15.51
CA ILE A 97 21.91 -0.69 14.72
C ILE A 97 22.57 -1.77 13.88
N ILE A 98 22.43 -1.67 12.59
CA ILE A 98 22.90 -2.68 11.63
C ILE A 98 23.82 -2.05 10.59
N ASP A 99 24.67 -2.87 9.99
CA ASP A 99 25.54 -2.46 8.88
C ASP A 99 24.76 -2.36 7.56
N LYS A 100 25.45 -1.95 6.50
CA LYS A 100 24.87 -1.82 5.15
C LYS A 100 25.00 -3.12 4.32
N ASP A 101 25.53 -4.18 4.90
CA ASP A 101 25.75 -5.46 4.25
C ASP A 101 24.63 -6.44 4.61
N PHE A 102 23.92 -6.91 3.61
CA PHE A 102 22.80 -7.82 3.80
C PHE A 102 22.95 -9.08 2.94
N GLU A 103 22.65 -10.22 3.54
CA GLU A 103 22.54 -11.46 2.79
C GLU A 103 21.29 -11.45 1.92
N ILE A 104 20.16 -10.96 2.46
CA ILE A 104 18.90 -10.92 1.73
C ILE A 104 18.18 -9.59 1.99
N GLY A 105 17.73 -8.94 0.92
CA GLY A 105 16.77 -7.85 0.96
C GLY A 105 15.39 -8.31 0.48
N PHE A 106 14.35 -8.04 1.27
CA PHE A 106 12.97 -8.24 0.87
C PHE A 106 12.36 -6.92 0.42
N MET A 107 12.10 -6.81 -0.88
CA MET A 107 11.50 -5.63 -1.50
C MET A 107 10.03 -5.91 -1.80
N GLY A 108 9.18 -4.94 -1.53
CA GLY A 108 7.74 -5.00 -1.79
C GLY A 108 7.01 -3.82 -1.17
N ASP A 109 5.72 -3.95 -1.00
CA ASP A 109 4.80 -2.93 -0.49
C ASP A 109 4.43 -3.11 1.00
N SER A 110 3.18 -2.84 1.33
CA SER A 110 2.63 -2.96 2.69
C SER A 110 2.65 -4.38 3.25
N PHE A 111 2.56 -5.40 2.41
CA PHE A 111 2.69 -6.79 2.84
C PHE A 111 4.11 -7.10 3.29
N THR A 112 5.10 -6.63 2.54
CA THR A 112 6.51 -6.80 2.89
C THR A 112 6.91 -5.93 4.08
N GLU A 113 6.41 -4.68 4.16
CA GLU A 113 6.56 -3.87 5.37
C GLU A 113 6.00 -4.61 6.59
N GLY A 114 4.95 -5.40 6.41
CA GLY A 114 4.19 -5.98 7.51
C GLY A 114 3.43 -4.89 8.28
N ALA A 115 2.78 -3.97 7.56
CA ALA A 115 2.23 -2.72 8.10
C ALA A 115 1.27 -2.92 9.28
N SER A 116 0.55 -4.03 9.31
CA SER A 116 -0.51 -4.32 10.29
C SER A 116 -0.09 -5.25 11.43
N VAL A 117 1.18 -5.67 11.46
CA VAL A 117 1.72 -6.59 12.47
C VAL A 117 3.04 -6.03 13.03
N LYS A 118 3.42 -6.48 14.23
CA LYS A 118 4.77 -6.22 14.73
C LYS A 118 5.82 -6.95 13.86
N TYR A 119 7.07 -6.50 13.90
CA TYR A 119 8.11 -7.04 13.04
C TYR A 119 8.26 -8.57 13.17
N GLU A 120 8.26 -9.08 14.38
CA GLU A 120 8.48 -10.49 14.70
C GLU A 120 7.35 -11.41 14.19
N ASP A 121 6.18 -10.84 13.91
CA ASP A 121 5.03 -11.57 13.33
C ASP A 121 4.92 -11.36 11.81
N SER A 122 5.74 -10.48 11.21
CA SER A 122 5.83 -10.33 9.75
C SER A 122 6.62 -11.49 9.13
N PHE A 123 6.37 -11.80 7.87
CA PHE A 123 7.12 -12.88 7.22
C PHE A 123 8.63 -12.59 7.13
N VAL A 124 9.03 -11.32 7.03
CA VAL A 124 10.44 -10.90 7.06
C VAL A 124 11.06 -11.20 8.41
N GLY A 125 10.41 -10.81 9.51
CA GLY A 125 10.90 -11.07 10.86
C GLY A 125 10.93 -12.56 11.21
N LEU A 126 9.90 -13.30 10.80
CA LEU A 126 9.85 -14.76 10.96
C LEU A 126 10.97 -15.45 10.19
N TYR A 127 11.23 -15.02 8.94
CA TYR A 127 12.34 -15.52 8.14
C TYR A 127 13.71 -15.21 8.79
N LYS A 128 13.94 -13.96 9.19
CA LYS A 128 15.19 -13.55 9.87
C LYS A 128 15.47 -14.45 11.08
N LYS A 129 14.45 -14.63 11.93
CA LYS A 129 14.57 -15.46 13.14
C LYS A 129 14.89 -16.92 12.81
N ALA A 130 14.32 -17.49 11.76
CA ALA A 130 14.49 -18.90 11.41
C ALA A 130 15.79 -19.17 10.63
N SER A 131 16.26 -18.21 9.83
CA SER A 131 17.46 -18.35 8.99
C SER A 131 18.75 -17.89 9.67
N ASN A 132 18.65 -17.02 10.68
CA ASN A 132 19.78 -16.33 11.32
C ASN A 132 20.67 -15.54 10.32
N LYS A 133 20.07 -15.03 9.24
CA LYS A 133 20.75 -14.23 8.20
C LYS A 133 20.58 -12.74 8.45
N ASP A 134 21.49 -11.95 7.88
CA ASP A 134 21.35 -10.51 7.84
C ASP A 134 20.34 -10.12 6.78
N VAL A 135 19.20 -9.57 7.25
CA VAL A 135 18.01 -9.32 6.43
C VAL A 135 17.62 -7.85 6.46
N ALA A 136 17.40 -7.27 5.27
CA ALA A 136 16.81 -5.95 5.12
C ALA A 136 15.32 -6.06 4.74
N ASN A 137 14.44 -5.44 5.53
CA ASN A 137 13.05 -5.20 5.14
C ASN A 137 12.96 -3.90 4.35
N LEU A 138 12.97 -3.99 3.03
CA LEU A 138 12.94 -2.83 2.14
C LEU A 138 11.52 -2.41 1.75
N GLY A 139 10.51 -3.16 2.20
CA GLY A 139 9.09 -2.88 1.90
C GLY A 139 8.56 -1.66 2.64
N VAL A 140 7.72 -0.89 1.96
CA VAL A 140 6.96 0.22 2.53
C VAL A 140 5.59 0.31 1.84
N VAL A 141 4.57 0.62 2.61
CA VAL A 141 3.18 0.76 2.11
C VAL A 141 3.12 1.59 0.83
N SER A 142 2.35 1.11 -0.15
CA SER A 142 2.14 1.74 -1.46
C SER A 142 3.39 1.79 -2.36
N TYR A 143 4.43 1.03 -2.09
CA TYR A 143 5.51 0.83 -3.05
C TYR A 143 5.02 0.04 -4.27
N SER A 144 5.71 0.21 -5.39
CA SER A 144 5.45 -0.48 -6.65
C SER A 144 6.76 -0.57 -7.46
N PRO A 145 6.82 -1.29 -8.58
CA PRO A 145 8.03 -1.51 -9.36
C PRO A 145 8.87 -0.28 -9.66
N LYS A 146 8.28 0.89 -9.95
CA LYS A 146 9.06 2.13 -10.15
C LYS A 146 9.85 2.52 -8.90
N ILE A 147 9.24 2.37 -7.73
CA ILE A 147 9.91 2.65 -6.45
C ILE A 147 10.92 1.56 -6.14
N TYR A 148 10.62 0.28 -6.42
CA TYR A 148 11.58 -0.82 -6.21
C TYR A 148 12.90 -0.55 -6.93
N LEU A 149 12.84 -0.24 -8.24
CA LEU A 149 14.00 0.10 -9.05
C LEU A 149 14.74 1.31 -8.50
N SER A 150 14.02 2.39 -8.23
CA SER A 150 14.59 3.64 -7.74
C SER A 150 15.28 3.48 -6.38
N LYS A 151 14.62 2.80 -5.43
CA LYS A 151 15.16 2.58 -4.08
C LYS A 151 16.40 1.68 -4.10
N ILE A 152 16.37 0.58 -4.84
CA ILE A 152 17.56 -0.29 -4.96
C ILE A 152 18.73 0.47 -5.59
N ASN A 153 18.50 1.20 -6.69
CA ASN A 153 19.53 2.02 -7.33
C ASN A 153 20.13 3.05 -6.33
N TYR A 154 19.29 3.72 -5.55
CA TYR A 154 19.73 4.64 -4.52
C TYR A 154 20.53 3.94 -3.43
N LEU A 155 20.05 2.84 -2.87
CA LEU A 155 20.75 2.13 -1.81
C LEU A 155 22.14 1.65 -2.25
N LEU A 156 22.26 1.08 -3.46
CA LEU A 156 23.55 0.69 -4.03
C LEU A 156 24.49 1.88 -4.17
N SER A 157 24.00 3.04 -4.61
CA SER A 157 24.79 4.28 -4.70
C SER A 157 25.25 4.81 -3.33
N GLN A 158 24.54 4.45 -2.24
CA GLN A 158 24.90 4.79 -0.87
C GLN A 158 25.82 3.74 -0.21
N GLY A 159 26.30 2.76 -0.96
CA GLY A 159 27.22 1.73 -0.47
C GLY A 159 26.55 0.59 0.29
N TYR A 160 25.25 0.38 0.12
CA TYR A 160 24.59 -0.83 0.60
C TYR A 160 24.95 -2.00 -0.31
N THR A 161 25.13 -3.18 0.29
CA THR A 161 25.38 -4.42 -0.43
C THR A 161 24.32 -5.47 -0.09
N PHE A 162 24.01 -6.29 -1.10
CA PHE A 162 23.07 -7.40 -0.97
C PHE A 162 23.63 -8.60 -1.75
N LYS A 163 23.49 -9.80 -1.21
CA LYS A 163 23.77 -11.01 -1.98
C LYS A 163 22.55 -11.43 -2.82
N HIS A 164 21.35 -11.18 -2.31
CA HIS A 164 20.10 -11.59 -2.93
C HIS A 164 18.97 -10.60 -2.62
N ILE A 165 18.19 -10.23 -3.62
CA ILE A 165 16.95 -9.45 -3.47
C ILE A 165 15.77 -10.33 -3.86
N VAL A 166 14.80 -10.47 -2.95
CA VAL A 166 13.50 -11.10 -3.22
C VAL A 166 12.46 -10.00 -3.37
N VAL A 167 11.90 -9.87 -4.57
CA VAL A 167 10.90 -8.84 -4.90
C VAL A 167 9.51 -9.47 -4.80
N PHE A 168 8.70 -8.95 -3.89
CA PHE A 168 7.30 -9.30 -3.73
C PHE A 168 6.45 -8.37 -4.57
N ILE A 169 5.74 -8.93 -5.54
CA ILE A 169 4.88 -8.18 -6.45
C ILE A 169 3.45 -8.62 -6.22
N ASP A 170 2.60 -7.68 -5.86
CA ASP A 170 1.18 -7.95 -5.68
C ASP A 170 0.34 -7.42 -6.85
N ILE A 171 -0.93 -7.72 -6.80
CA ILE A 171 -1.88 -7.37 -7.85
C ILE A 171 -2.08 -5.85 -7.96
N SER A 172 -1.84 -5.07 -6.89
CA SER A 172 -2.02 -3.63 -6.88
C SER A 172 -0.87 -2.87 -7.54
N ASP A 173 0.30 -3.49 -7.67
CA ASP A 173 1.49 -2.87 -8.23
C ASP A 173 1.25 -2.30 -9.62
N LEU A 174 0.46 -3.00 -10.45
CA LEU A 174 0.08 -2.52 -11.77
C LEU A 174 -0.69 -1.19 -11.71
N TYR A 175 -1.62 -1.09 -10.78
CA TYR A 175 -2.41 0.12 -10.58
C TYR A 175 -1.56 1.24 -9.99
N ASP A 176 -0.79 0.93 -8.95
CA ASP A 176 0.02 1.90 -8.23
C ASP A 176 1.09 2.52 -9.15
N ASP A 177 1.75 1.72 -9.96
CA ASP A 177 2.69 2.20 -10.98
C ASP A 177 2.05 3.12 -12.01
N SER A 178 0.87 2.74 -12.51
CA SER A 178 0.20 3.51 -13.56
C SER A 178 -0.42 4.80 -13.06
N PHE A 179 -1.00 4.76 -11.85
CA PHE A 179 -1.85 5.82 -11.32
C PHE A 179 -1.11 6.79 -10.41
N TYR A 180 -0.21 6.28 -9.55
CA TYR A 180 0.41 7.11 -8.53
C TYR A 180 1.77 7.66 -8.92
N TYR A 181 2.57 6.91 -9.66
CA TYR A 181 3.99 7.20 -9.79
C TYR A 181 4.42 7.49 -11.23
N SER A 182 5.31 8.46 -11.37
CA SER A 182 6.12 8.70 -12.56
C SER A 182 7.58 8.39 -12.25
N LEU A 183 8.32 7.89 -13.24
CA LEU A 183 9.75 7.65 -13.15
C LEU A 183 10.44 8.47 -14.22
N ASN A 184 11.43 9.28 -13.84
CA ASN A 184 12.23 10.06 -14.77
C ASN A 184 13.46 9.29 -15.28
N THR A 185 14.24 9.91 -16.16
CA THR A 185 15.45 9.31 -16.74
C THR A 185 16.57 9.07 -15.74
N ASN A 186 16.57 9.80 -14.61
CA ASN A 186 17.53 9.63 -13.51
C ASN A 186 17.11 8.56 -12.51
N LEU A 187 16.06 7.80 -12.82
CA LEU A 187 15.42 6.83 -11.92
C LEU A 187 14.84 7.45 -10.64
N GLU A 188 14.48 8.73 -10.67
CA GLU A 188 13.79 9.37 -9.56
C GLU A 188 12.28 9.24 -9.72
N VAL A 189 11.60 8.89 -8.63
CA VAL A 189 10.16 8.71 -8.60
C VAL A 189 9.46 9.95 -8.09
N GLY A 190 8.54 10.47 -8.90
CA GLY A 190 7.65 11.56 -8.55
C GLY A 190 6.18 11.14 -8.56
N GLU A 191 5.31 12.06 -8.14
CA GLU A 191 3.86 11.90 -8.32
C GLU A 191 3.51 11.94 -9.81
N ASN A 192 2.59 11.09 -10.25
CA ASN A 192 2.01 11.23 -11.58
C ASN A 192 1.31 12.61 -11.71
N SER A 193 1.52 13.32 -12.82
CA SER A 193 1.11 14.72 -13.02
C SER A 193 -0.37 14.98 -12.67
N ARG A 194 -1.26 14.10 -13.09
CA ARG A 194 -2.71 14.23 -12.83
C ARG A 194 -3.06 14.11 -11.34
N ARG A 195 -2.36 13.22 -10.62
CA ARG A 195 -2.54 13.09 -9.17
C ARG A 195 -1.89 14.27 -8.45
N GLY A 196 -0.69 14.66 -8.88
CA GLY A 196 0.04 15.80 -8.31
C GLY A 196 -0.78 17.08 -8.34
N GLU A 197 -1.46 17.38 -9.44
CA GLU A 197 -2.36 18.54 -9.55
C GLU A 197 -3.55 18.43 -8.58
N LYS A 198 -4.18 17.25 -8.48
CA LYS A 198 -5.29 17.03 -7.55
C LYS A 198 -4.87 17.15 -6.09
N LEU A 199 -3.68 16.61 -5.74
CA LEU A 199 -3.11 16.74 -4.40
C LEU A 199 -2.69 18.18 -4.10
N LYS A 200 -2.11 18.88 -5.08
CA LYS A 200 -1.75 20.30 -4.95
C LYS A 200 -3.00 21.14 -4.68
N LEU A 201 -4.07 20.94 -5.42
CA LEU A 201 -5.35 21.61 -5.20
C LEU A 201 -5.93 21.28 -3.82
N ARG A 202 -5.93 20.01 -3.42
CA ARG A 202 -6.38 19.60 -2.07
C ARG A 202 -5.53 20.23 -0.96
N ARG A 203 -4.21 20.32 -1.15
CA ARG A 203 -3.28 20.98 -0.20
C ARG A 203 -3.57 22.48 -0.11
N ILE A 204 -3.79 23.15 -1.24
CA ILE A 204 -4.18 24.56 -1.30
C ILE A 204 -5.50 24.77 -0.55
N LEU A 205 -6.53 23.96 -0.85
CA LEU A 205 -7.83 24.06 -0.18
C LEU A 205 -7.72 23.81 1.33
N ARG A 206 -6.97 22.80 1.75
CA ARG A 206 -6.78 22.51 3.17
C ARG A 206 -6.03 23.61 3.91
N ASN A 207 -4.99 24.17 3.31
CA ASN A 207 -4.13 25.15 3.96
C ASN A 207 -4.75 26.55 3.99
N ASN A 208 -5.54 26.91 2.97
CA ASN A 208 -6.16 28.23 2.88
C ASN A 208 -7.63 28.26 3.34
N PHE A 209 -8.30 27.11 3.33
CA PHE A 209 -9.72 26.99 3.68
C PHE A 209 -9.98 25.83 4.69
N PRO A 210 -9.35 25.85 5.87
CA PRO A 210 -9.45 24.73 6.81
C PRO A 210 -10.87 24.50 7.34
N PHE A 211 -11.65 25.56 7.54
CA PHE A 211 -13.05 25.49 8.01
C PHE A 211 -13.96 24.88 6.94
N THR A 212 -13.84 25.36 5.70
CA THR A 212 -14.58 24.83 4.56
C THR A 212 -14.24 23.35 4.31
N ASN A 213 -12.96 22.99 4.43
CA ASN A 213 -12.51 21.60 4.31
C ASN A 213 -13.07 20.72 5.43
N PHE A 214 -13.09 21.20 6.65
CA PHE A 214 -13.71 20.51 7.80
C PHE A 214 -15.23 20.31 7.60
N TYR A 215 -15.92 21.34 7.14
CA TYR A 215 -17.35 21.25 6.82
C TYR A 215 -17.63 20.17 5.77
N MET A 216 -16.87 20.14 4.68
CA MET A 216 -17.00 19.10 3.63
C MET A 216 -16.67 17.69 4.16
N PHE A 217 -15.71 17.58 5.08
CA PHE A 217 -15.37 16.33 5.76
C PHE A 217 -16.54 15.83 6.62
N VAL A 218 -17.15 16.70 7.41
CA VAL A 218 -18.34 16.36 8.25
C VAL A 218 -19.49 15.89 7.38
N LEU A 219 -19.80 16.61 6.28
CA LEU A 219 -20.85 16.22 5.34
C LEU A 219 -20.59 14.84 4.73
N LYS A 220 -19.32 14.56 4.36
CA LYS A 220 -18.94 13.25 3.86
C LYS A 220 -19.10 12.15 4.91
N LYS A 221 -18.73 12.44 6.17
CA LYS A 221 -18.82 11.47 7.26
C LYS A 221 -20.26 11.14 7.66
N LEU A 222 -21.17 12.09 7.53
CA LEU A 222 -22.61 11.87 7.77
C LEU A 222 -23.23 10.92 6.71
N ASN A 223 -22.63 10.84 5.52
CA ASN A 223 -23.06 9.96 4.44
C ASN A 223 -22.36 8.59 4.42
N THR A 224 -21.37 8.37 5.28
CA THR A 224 -20.68 7.06 5.37
C THR A 224 -21.36 6.20 6.43
N LYS A 225 -21.61 4.93 6.09
CA LYS A 225 -22.10 3.93 7.08
C LYS A 225 -21.11 3.85 8.24
N SER A 226 -21.61 3.74 9.47
CA SER A 226 -20.76 3.64 10.66
C SER A 226 -19.87 2.38 10.59
N GLU A 227 -18.65 2.44 11.12
CA GLU A 227 -17.74 1.29 11.21
C GLU A 227 -18.35 0.11 11.98
N GLU A 228 -19.24 0.37 12.96
CA GLU A 228 -19.97 -0.67 13.69
C GLU A 228 -20.90 -1.50 12.80
N GLN A 229 -21.44 -0.94 11.70
CA GLN A 229 -22.24 -1.69 10.75
C GLN A 229 -21.40 -2.58 9.83
N LYS A 230 -20.11 -2.27 9.63
CA LYS A 230 -19.16 -3.09 8.86
C LYS A 230 -18.75 -4.34 9.64
N ILE A 231 -18.54 -4.23 10.94
CA ILE A 231 -18.10 -5.35 11.80
C ILE A 231 -19.21 -6.43 11.91
N LYS A 232 -20.48 -6.07 11.68
CA LYS A 232 -21.62 -7.00 11.73
C LYS A 232 -21.94 -7.68 10.39
N SER A 233 -21.25 -7.33 9.31
CA SER A 233 -21.47 -8.01 8.02
C SER A 233 -20.84 -9.41 8.04
N LEU A 234 -21.62 -10.42 7.65
CA LEU A 234 -21.14 -11.81 7.51
C LEU A 234 -20.17 -11.99 6.34
N THR A 235 -20.04 -10.97 5.49
CA THR A 235 -19.14 -10.92 4.34
C THR A 235 -18.25 -9.70 4.44
N PRO A 236 -16.95 -9.80 4.11
CA PRO A 236 -16.04 -8.67 4.14
C PRO A 236 -16.46 -7.60 3.14
N SER A 237 -16.47 -6.33 3.57
CA SER A 237 -16.74 -5.19 2.70
C SER A 237 -15.44 -4.55 2.27
N PHE A 238 -14.85 -5.03 1.18
CA PHE A 238 -13.64 -4.42 0.62
C PHE A 238 -13.96 -3.03 0.07
N HIS A 239 -13.05 -2.07 0.27
CA HIS A 239 -13.18 -0.76 -0.34
C HIS A 239 -13.13 -0.86 -1.87
N ASP A 240 -13.94 -0.07 -2.57
CA ASP A 240 -14.01 -0.02 -4.04
C ASP A 240 -12.64 0.07 -4.72
N GLU A 241 -11.67 0.74 -4.10
CA GLU A 241 -10.31 0.87 -4.65
C GLU A 241 -9.52 -0.44 -4.61
N ALA A 242 -9.63 -1.24 -3.54
CA ALA A 242 -8.99 -2.55 -3.47
C ALA A 242 -9.56 -3.50 -4.53
N MET A 243 -10.87 -3.45 -4.77
CA MET A 243 -11.52 -4.23 -5.84
C MET A 243 -11.00 -3.82 -7.22
N LYS A 244 -10.84 -2.53 -7.49
CA LYS A 244 -10.29 -2.02 -8.77
C LYS A 244 -8.85 -2.47 -9.02
N LYS A 245 -8.06 -2.65 -7.98
CA LYS A 245 -6.67 -3.11 -8.06
C LYS A 245 -6.58 -4.60 -8.36
N ALA A 246 -7.49 -5.42 -7.82
CA ALA A 246 -7.42 -6.86 -7.86
C ALA A 246 -8.19 -7.52 -9.02
N ILE A 247 -8.97 -6.77 -9.82
CA ILE A 247 -9.88 -7.37 -10.80
C ILE A 247 -9.26 -7.66 -12.17
N TRP A 248 -8.09 -7.11 -12.49
CA TRP A 248 -7.51 -7.22 -13.84
C TRP A 248 -7.07 -8.65 -14.21
N THR A 249 -6.94 -9.53 -13.25
CA THR A 249 -6.55 -10.93 -13.49
C THR A 249 -7.73 -11.80 -13.91
N TYR A 250 -8.93 -11.50 -13.46
CA TYR A 250 -10.15 -12.31 -13.68
C TYR A 250 -11.30 -11.54 -14.34
N THR A 251 -11.08 -10.28 -14.72
CA THR A 251 -12.09 -9.45 -15.40
C THR A 251 -11.60 -9.05 -16.81
N ASP A 252 -12.53 -8.88 -17.76
CA ASP A 252 -12.17 -8.34 -19.07
C ASP A 252 -11.59 -6.93 -18.92
N PRO A 253 -10.40 -6.65 -19.46
CA PRO A 253 -9.75 -5.34 -19.41
C PRO A 253 -10.65 -4.17 -19.83
N LYS A 254 -11.58 -4.40 -20.77
CA LYS A 254 -12.53 -3.38 -21.25
C LYS A 254 -13.51 -2.90 -20.18
N ASN A 255 -13.73 -3.72 -19.13
CA ASN A 255 -14.64 -3.42 -18.03
C ASN A 255 -13.92 -2.80 -16.81
N ILE A 256 -12.60 -2.57 -16.91
CA ILE A 256 -11.81 -2.05 -15.80
C ILE A 256 -11.64 -0.54 -15.94
N ASN A 257 -12.11 0.19 -14.95
CA ASN A 257 -11.98 1.63 -14.87
C ASN A 257 -10.91 2.04 -13.84
N GLY A 258 -10.26 3.17 -14.06
CA GLY A 258 -9.37 3.79 -13.09
C GLY A 258 -7.88 3.66 -13.38
N TYR A 259 -7.48 2.88 -14.37
CA TYR A 259 -6.10 2.86 -14.88
C TYR A 259 -5.86 4.03 -15.85
N TYR A 260 -4.61 4.48 -15.92
CA TYR A 260 -4.17 5.35 -17.01
C TYR A 260 -3.61 4.48 -18.14
N GLY A 261 -4.25 4.57 -19.31
CA GLY A 261 -3.93 3.71 -20.46
C GLY A 261 -4.59 2.32 -20.37
N SER A 262 -4.23 1.45 -21.29
CA SER A 262 -4.72 0.07 -21.30
C SER A 262 -4.04 -0.79 -20.23
N ILE A 263 -4.69 -1.87 -19.81
CA ILE A 263 -4.08 -2.84 -18.89
C ILE A 263 -2.82 -3.45 -19.51
N GLU A 264 -2.86 -3.78 -20.80
CA GLU A 264 -1.77 -4.37 -21.55
C GLU A 264 -0.54 -3.45 -21.61
N ASP A 265 -0.73 -2.14 -21.84
CA ASP A 265 0.37 -1.16 -21.86
C ASP A 265 0.98 -1.00 -20.48
N ASN A 266 0.14 -0.99 -19.43
CA ASN A 266 0.62 -0.92 -18.05
C ASN A 266 1.39 -2.19 -17.66
N GLN A 267 0.93 -3.38 -18.06
CA GLN A 267 1.67 -4.63 -17.85
C GLN A 267 3.03 -4.60 -18.54
N LYS A 268 3.09 -4.20 -19.81
CA LYS A 268 4.35 -4.06 -20.55
C LYS A 268 5.31 -3.09 -19.87
N SER A 269 4.81 -1.93 -19.45
CA SER A 269 5.59 -0.93 -18.72
C SER A 269 6.13 -1.50 -17.40
N MET A 270 5.31 -2.18 -16.62
CA MET A 270 5.71 -2.77 -15.34
C MET A 270 6.77 -3.87 -15.52
N ILE A 271 6.62 -4.75 -16.54
CA ILE A 271 7.62 -5.75 -16.90
C ILE A 271 8.95 -5.09 -17.26
N GLN A 272 8.95 -4.02 -18.07
CA GLN A 272 10.16 -3.28 -18.43
C GLN A 272 10.86 -2.66 -17.21
N ILE A 273 10.12 -2.19 -16.21
CA ILE A 273 10.71 -1.65 -14.99
C ILE A 273 11.38 -2.76 -14.17
N ILE A 274 10.72 -3.92 -14.00
CA ILE A 274 11.32 -5.06 -13.30
C ILE A 274 12.51 -5.65 -14.09
N GLU A 275 12.48 -5.60 -15.41
CA GLU A 275 13.61 -5.99 -16.25
C GLU A 275 14.84 -5.06 -16.05
N LYS A 276 14.62 -3.74 -15.94
CA LYS A 276 15.67 -2.79 -15.56
C LYS A 276 16.23 -3.08 -14.17
N LEU A 277 15.37 -3.42 -13.21
CA LEU A 277 15.80 -3.84 -11.87
C LEU A 277 16.65 -5.12 -11.93
N TYR A 278 16.22 -6.10 -12.71
CA TYR A 278 17.01 -7.33 -12.92
C TYR A 278 18.41 -7.03 -13.47
N PHE A 279 18.53 -6.19 -14.49
CA PHE A 279 19.84 -5.83 -15.04
C PHE A 279 20.69 -5.05 -14.04
N LEU A 280 20.11 -4.11 -13.30
CA LEU A 280 20.80 -3.39 -12.23
C LEU A 280 21.36 -4.35 -11.17
N LEU A 281 20.57 -5.32 -10.72
CA LEU A 281 21.01 -6.33 -9.73
C LEU A 281 22.11 -7.23 -10.33
N LYS A 282 21.94 -7.69 -11.55
CA LYS A 282 22.92 -8.54 -12.26
C LYS A 282 24.27 -7.86 -12.45
N GLU A 283 24.28 -6.57 -12.83
CA GLU A 283 25.51 -5.76 -12.98
C GLU A 283 26.25 -5.60 -11.64
N ASN A 284 25.53 -5.66 -10.52
CA ASN A 284 26.09 -5.61 -9.16
C ASN A 284 26.34 -7.00 -8.55
N ASN A 285 26.22 -8.09 -9.32
CA ASN A 285 26.36 -9.49 -8.87
C ASN A 285 25.38 -9.87 -7.75
N ILE A 286 24.18 -9.31 -7.78
CA ILE A 286 23.09 -9.59 -6.83
C ILE A 286 22.08 -10.54 -7.47
N GLU A 287 21.77 -11.63 -6.79
CA GLU A 287 20.74 -12.56 -7.24
C GLU A 287 19.36 -11.94 -7.08
N MET A 288 18.45 -12.21 -8.02
CA MET A 288 17.06 -11.79 -7.94
C MET A 288 16.13 -12.99 -7.87
N SER A 289 15.15 -12.93 -6.99
CA SER A 289 13.97 -13.79 -6.99
C SER A 289 12.70 -12.94 -7.02
N LEU A 290 11.62 -13.48 -7.59
CA LEU A 290 10.29 -12.88 -7.52
C LEU A 290 9.35 -13.73 -6.69
N ALA A 291 8.43 -13.07 -6.01
CA ALA A 291 7.39 -13.68 -5.22
C ALA A 291 6.03 -13.07 -5.57
N VAL A 292 5.02 -13.92 -5.77
CA VAL A 292 3.63 -13.50 -6.00
C VAL A 292 2.69 -14.21 -5.02
N TYR A 293 1.68 -13.50 -4.56
CA TYR A 293 0.69 -13.98 -3.62
C TYR A 293 -0.69 -13.41 -3.95
N PRO A 294 -1.77 -14.15 -3.66
CA PRO A 294 -3.11 -13.65 -3.96
C PRO A 294 -3.61 -12.66 -2.92
N TRP A 295 -4.42 -11.69 -3.37
CA TRP A 295 -5.32 -10.95 -2.50
C TRP A 295 -6.58 -11.78 -2.21
N PRO A 296 -7.35 -11.48 -1.14
CA PRO A 296 -8.59 -12.21 -0.84
C PRO A 296 -9.57 -12.26 -2.02
N GLN A 297 -9.69 -11.17 -2.78
CA GLN A 297 -10.57 -11.11 -3.95
C GLN A 297 -10.12 -12.03 -5.08
N GLN A 298 -8.81 -12.24 -5.23
CA GLN A 298 -8.28 -13.22 -6.19
C GLN A 298 -8.57 -14.64 -5.73
N ILE A 299 -8.44 -14.92 -4.42
CA ILE A 299 -8.83 -16.23 -3.90
C ILE A 299 -10.31 -16.50 -4.18
N GLU A 300 -11.18 -15.51 -4.05
CA GLU A 300 -12.61 -15.64 -4.30
C GLU A 300 -12.93 -15.86 -5.79
N ASN A 301 -12.39 -15.04 -6.68
CA ASN A 301 -12.87 -14.84 -8.04
C ASN A 301 -11.90 -15.29 -9.14
N ASP A 302 -10.63 -15.58 -8.81
CA ASP A 302 -9.59 -15.99 -9.75
C ASP A 302 -9.32 -17.49 -9.66
N ILE A 303 -8.32 -17.94 -10.41
CA ILE A 303 -7.84 -19.33 -10.46
C ILE A 303 -6.40 -19.42 -9.94
N VAL A 304 -5.96 -20.62 -9.56
CA VAL A 304 -4.59 -20.85 -9.05
C VAL A 304 -3.51 -20.44 -10.06
N ASN A 305 -3.75 -20.66 -11.35
CA ASN A 305 -2.90 -20.20 -12.46
C ASN A 305 -3.39 -18.83 -12.97
N SER A 306 -3.45 -17.86 -12.07
CA SER A 306 -3.83 -16.48 -12.37
C SER A 306 -2.94 -15.88 -13.46
N LYS A 307 -3.48 -14.96 -14.26
CA LYS A 307 -2.68 -14.14 -15.20
C LYS A 307 -1.48 -13.46 -14.51
N HIS A 308 -1.61 -13.13 -13.24
CA HIS A 308 -0.52 -12.60 -12.41
C HIS A 308 0.62 -13.61 -12.26
N VAL A 309 0.28 -14.85 -11.92
CA VAL A 309 1.23 -15.97 -11.80
C VAL A 309 1.90 -16.25 -13.14
N GLU A 310 1.13 -16.38 -14.21
CA GLU A 310 1.63 -16.67 -15.56
C GLU A 310 2.62 -15.61 -16.05
N MET A 311 2.26 -14.33 -15.87
CA MET A 311 3.10 -13.21 -16.30
C MET A 311 4.47 -13.22 -15.61
N TRP A 312 4.50 -13.38 -14.30
CA TRP A 312 5.74 -13.32 -13.52
C TRP A 312 6.55 -14.62 -13.57
N SER A 313 5.88 -15.77 -13.67
CA SER A 313 6.56 -17.04 -13.95
C SER A 313 7.32 -16.98 -15.26
N LYS A 314 6.67 -16.51 -16.36
CA LYS A 314 7.29 -16.33 -17.65
C LYS A 314 8.46 -15.32 -17.61
N PHE A 315 8.30 -14.22 -16.87
CA PHE A 315 9.40 -13.26 -16.68
C PHE A 315 10.61 -13.92 -16.02
N CYS A 316 10.39 -14.77 -15.03
CA CYS A 316 11.45 -15.41 -14.25
C CYS A 316 12.25 -16.48 -15.03
N GLU A 317 11.73 -17.00 -16.15
CA GLU A 317 12.44 -17.99 -16.97
C GLU A 317 13.83 -17.47 -17.41
N GLY A 318 14.87 -18.13 -16.90
CA GLY A 318 16.28 -17.76 -17.17
C GLY A 318 16.76 -16.45 -16.52
N ARG A 319 15.96 -15.82 -15.66
CA ARG A 319 16.32 -14.57 -14.99
C ARG A 319 16.37 -14.70 -13.46
N CYS A 320 15.32 -15.25 -12.85
CA CYS A 320 15.24 -15.34 -11.40
C CYS A 320 15.99 -16.57 -10.87
N LYS A 321 16.60 -16.42 -9.70
CA LYS A 321 17.12 -17.57 -8.94
C LYS A 321 16.00 -18.47 -8.50
N HIS A 322 14.91 -17.88 -7.97
CA HIS A 322 13.69 -18.56 -7.57
C HIS A 322 12.46 -17.74 -7.98
N PHE A 323 11.39 -18.43 -8.33
CA PHE A 323 10.05 -17.86 -8.45
C PHE A 323 9.16 -18.47 -7.37
N PHE A 324 8.76 -17.64 -6.41
CA PHE A 324 7.88 -18.05 -5.32
C PHE A 324 6.44 -17.79 -5.71
N ASN A 325 5.70 -18.84 -5.99
CA ASN A 325 4.26 -18.78 -6.22
C ASN A 325 3.51 -19.25 -4.97
N PHE A 326 2.91 -18.30 -4.25
CA PHE A 326 2.15 -18.61 -3.04
C PHE A 326 0.67 -18.91 -3.30
N PHE A 327 0.18 -18.77 -4.53
CA PHE A 327 -1.22 -19.04 -4.86
C PHE A 327 -1.68 -20.44 -4.44
N PRO A 328 -0.95 -21.53 -4.71
CA PRO A 328 -1.38 -22.89 -4.33
C PRO A 328 -1.76 -23.02 -2.87
N TYR A 329 -0.99 -22.44 -1.94
CA TYR A 329 -1.26 -22.55 -0.50
C TYR A 329 -2.64 -22.03 -0.09
N PHE A 330 -3.06 -20.93 -0.69
CA PHE A 330 -4.34 -20.29 -0.39
C PHE A 330 -5.48 -20.96 -1.17
N PHE A 331 -5.24 -21.40 -2.40
CA PHE A 331 -6.24 -22.09 -3.21
C PHE A 331 -6.52 -23.50 -2.71
N ASP A 332 -5.52 -24.26 -2.27
CA ASP A 332 -5.70 -25.57 -1.60
C ASP A 332 -6.53 -25.41 -0.31
N SER A 333 -6.30 -24.35 0.43
CA SER A 333 -7.10 -24.03 1.61
C SER A 333 -8.54 -23.67 1.23
N LYS A 334 -8.77 -22.88 0.16
CA LYS A 334 -10.11 -22.59 -0.38
C LYS A 334 -10.84 -23.86 -0.82
N GLU A 335 -10.16 -24.75 -1.52
CA GLU A 335 -10.74 -26.01 -1.96
C GLU A 335 -11.19 -26.87 -0.76
N LYS A 336 -10.37 -26.91 0.29
CA LYS A 336 -10.64 -27.72 1.48
C LYS A 336 -11.67 -27.13 2.42
N TYR A 337 -11.67 -25.81 2.65
CA TYR A 337 -12.43 -25.16 3.71
C TYR A 337 -13.43 -24.10 3.21
N GLY A 338 -13.40 -23.77 1.91
CA GLY A 338 -14.16 -22.68 1.31
C GLY A 338 -13.45 -21.34 1.47
N TYR A 339 -13.91 -20.35 0.66
CA TYR A 339 -13.32 -19.02 0.60
C TYR A 339 -13.29 -18.30 1.95
N LEU A 340 -14.46 -18.24 2.64
CA LEU A 340 -14.62 -17.46 3.85
C LEU A 340 -13.72 -17.93 5.00
N GLU A 341 -13.58 -19.25 5.17
CA GLU A 341 -12.72 -19.82 6.20
C GLU A 341 -11.22 -19.65 5.84
N THR A 342 -10.87 -19.74 4.57
CA THR A 342 -9.51 -19.43 4.08
C THR A 342 -9.18 -17.95 4.32
N TYR A 343 -10.11 -17.05 4.03
CA TYR A 343 -9.93 -15.63 4.27
C TYR A 343 -9.69 -15.33 5.77
N LYS A 344 -10.57 -15.79 6.67
CA LYS A 344 -10.42 -15.62 8.12
C LYS A 344 -9.11 -16.22 8.66
N LYS A 345 -8.67 -17.32 8.08
CA LYS A 345 -7.48 -18.04 8.52
C LYS A 345 -6.20 -17.28 8.22
N TYR A 346 -6.10 -16.61 7.07
CA TYR A 346 -4.83 -16.06 6.60
C TYR A 346 -4.79 -14.55 6.48
N TYR A 347 -5.93 -13.87 6.53
CA TYR A 347 -6.02 -12.41 6.37
C TYR A 347 -6.74 -11.78 7.56
N TRP A 348 -6.52 -10.48 7.73
CA TRP A 348 -7.31 -9.69 8.66
C TRP A 348 -8.71 -9.48 8.11
N TRP A 349 -9.72 -9.62 8.99
CA TRP A 349 -11.12 -9.40 8.59
C TRP A 349 -11.34 -7.97 8.09
N ASP A 350 -12.03 -7.83 6.98
CA ASP A 350 -12.33 -6.56 6.28
C ASP A 350 -11.08 -5.83 5.76
N ASP A 351 -9.98 -6.56 5.56
CA ASP A 351 -8.69 -6.05 5.07
C ASP A 351 -8.04 -7.04 4.10
N ILE A 352 -7.09 -6.56 3.30
CA ILE A 352 -6.39 -7.38 2.31
C ILE A 352 -5.11 -8.01 2.86
N HIS A 353 -4.58 -7.50 3.97
CA HIS A 353 -3.27 -7.91 4.49
C HIS A 353 -3.31 -9.23 5.25
N PHE A 354 -2.19 -9.92 5.20
CA PHE A 354 -2.00 -11.16 5.96
C PHE A 354 -2.11 -10.91 7.47
N ASN A 355 -2.80 -11.80 8.15
CA ASN A 355 -2.68 -11.97 9.59
C ASN A 355 -1.40 -12.77 9.93
N LYS A 356 -1.21 -13.14 11.22
CA LYS A 356 -0.03 -13.91 11.66
C LYS A 356 0.12 -15.26 10.95
N ASP A 357 -0.97 -15.93 10.63
CA ASP A 357 -0.92 -17.24 9.98
C ASP A 357 -0.63 -17.12 8.48
N GLY A 358 -1.15 -16.08 7.81
CA GLY A 358 -0.76 -15.75 6.44
C GLY A 358 0.74 -15.43 6.33
N ASN A 359 1.27 -14.61 7.24
CA ASN A 359 2.71 -14.32 7.30
C ASN A 359 3.57 -15.58 7.53
N LYS A 360 3.10 -16.54 8.36
CA LYS A 360 3.80 -17.83 8.56
C LYS A 360 3.86 -18.68 7.30
N VAL A 361 2.79 -18.70 6.48
CA VAL A 361 2.80 -19.44 5.20
C VAL A 361 3.94 -18.92 4.33
N ILE A 362 4.04 -17.60 4.17
CA ILE A 362 5.10 -16.98 3.36
C ILE A 362 6.48 -17.30 3.94
N ALA A 363 6.69 -17.04 5.24
CA ALA A 363 7.98 -17.24 5.90
C ALA A 363 8.48 -18.69 5.82
N ASN A 364 7.59 -19.66 6.04
CA ASN A 364 7.96 -21.07 6.01
C ASN A 364 8.48 -21.52 4.65
N GLU A 365 7.88 -21.05 3.57
CA GLU A 365 8.35 -21.38 2.24
C GLU A 365 9.69 -20.71 1.91
N LEU A 366 9.83 -19.43 2.27
CA LEU A 366 11.11 -18.73 2.12
C LEU A 366 12.24 -19.46 2.88
N VAL A 367 11.98 -19.92 4.11
CA VAL A 367 12.97 -20.65 4.91
C VAL A 367 13.37 -21.98 4.27
N LYS A 368 12.43 -22.69 3.64
CA LYS A 368 12.75 -23.97 2.96
C LYS A 368 13.69 -23.77 1.76
N VAL A 369 13.51 -22.69 1.02
CA VAL A 369 14.19 -22.46 -0.26
C VAL A 369 15.45 -21.63 -0.11
N LEU A 370 15.43 -20.62 0.77
CA LEU A 370 16.53 -19.64 0.92
C LEU A 370 17.48 -19.95 2.08
N LYS A 371 17.48 -21.17 2.60
CA LYS A 371 18.43 -21.62 3.62
C LYS A 371 19.89 -21.48 3.19
#